data_3da2271cfe99c2c2642ff6411f37b27d
#
_entry.id   3da2271cfe99c2c2642ff6411f37b27d
#
_cell.length_a   1.000
_cell.length_b   1.000
_cell.length_c   1.000
_cell.angle_alpha   90.00
_cell.angle_beta   90.00
_cell.angle_gamma   90.00
#
_symmetry.space_group_name_H-M   'P 1'
#
loop_
_entity.id
_entity.type
_entity.pdbx_description
1 polymer ?
#
loop_
_entity_poly.entity_id
_entity_poly.type
_entity_poly.pdbx_seq_one_letter_code
_entity_poly.pdbx_strand_id
1 'polypeptide(L)'
;MQAQIKESQKGSSGLGNNAAVLNKKVDMGRLYNALGHMTAGLVAEVNDLDRLCFLQYRDKEEGIHPSISHYPFIVLKADNSNKIRKVREELLQRNIPFTDFTNTMIVGTSAEQVKATAETSEQDLEYFGICMFGDTTVLKEFTGKFSLFK
;
A
#
# COMPACT_ATOMS: atom_id res chain seq x y z
N MET A 1 -13.07 1.23 29.39
CA MET A 1 -11.68 1.74 29.26
C MET A 1 -11.58 2.45 27.92
N GLN A 2 -11.69 3.76 27.92
CA GLN A 2 -11.51 4.55 26.67
C GLN A 2 -10.08 4.32 26.22
N ALA A 3 -9.91 3.86 24.98
CA ALA A 3 -8.60 3.86 24.37
C ALA A 3 -8.13 5.32 24.32
N GLN A 4 -7.21 5.67 25.22
CA GLN A 4 -6.52 6.93 25.15
C GLN A 4 -5.75 6.92 23.83
N ILE A 5 -6.25 7.68 22.87
CA ILE A 5 -5.42 8.14 21.76
C ILE A 5 -4.25 8.83 22.43
N LYS A 6 -3.09 8.20 22.40
CA LYS A 6 -1.88 8.80 22.99
C LYS A 6 -1.69 10.15 22.30
N GLU A 7 -1.89 11.23 23.03
CA GLU A 7 -1.67 12.61 22.57
C GLU A 7 -0.23 12.89 22.13
N SER A 8 0.67 11.92 22.28
CA SER A 8 2.08 12.02 21.90
C SER A 8 2.34 12.11 20.39
N GLN A 9 1.31 11.98 19.55
CA GLN A 9 1.45 12.14 18.10
C GLN A 9 1.05 13.52 17.57
N LYS A 10 0.64 14.44 18.41
CA LYS A 10 0.33 15.83 18.03
C LYS A 10 1.53 16.71 17.69
N GLY A 11 2.74 16.20 17.76
CA GLY A 11 3.97 16.99 17.62
C GLY A 11 4.88 16.67 16.45
N SER A 12 4.61 15.67 15.63
CA SER A 12 5.41 15.44 14.43
C SER A 12 4.69 15.99 13.20
N SER A 13 5.34 16.81 12.44
CA SER A 13 4.89 17.43 11.19
C SER A 13 4.65 16.45 10.03
N GLY A 14 4.47 15.17 10.30
CA GLY A 14 4.24 14.14 9.32
C GLY A 14 3.17 13.16 9.78
N LEU A 15 1.92 13.39 9.35
CA LEU A 15 0.88 12.37 9.45
C LEU A 15 1.28 11.21 8.55
N GLY A 16 1.34 10.00 9.10
CA GLY A 16 1.49 8.78 8.33
C GLY A 16 0.39 8.66 7.28
N ASN A 17 0.68 8.07 6.15
CA ASN A 17 -0.28 7.82 5.10
C ASN A 17 -0.03 6.45 4.48
N ASN A 18 -1.11 5.71 4.27
CA ASN A 18 -1.12 4.54 3.41
C ASN A 18 -1.57 4.98 2.01
N ALA A 19 -0.80 4.67 1.02
CA ALA A 19 -1.16 4.98 -0.36
C ALA A 19 -0.94 3.79 -1.27
N ALA A 20 -1.81 3.66 -2.26
CA ALA A 20 -1.64 2.72 -3.36
C ALA A 20 -1.72 3.47 -4.69
N VAL A 21 -0.92 3.05 -5.66
CA VAL A 21 -1.03 3.47 -7.05
C VAL A 21 -1.34 2.24 -7.87
N LEU A 22 -2.50 2.21 -8.53
CA LEU A 22 -2.98 1.07 -9.29
C LEU A 22 -2.99 1.37 -10.79
N ASN A 23 -2.68 0.36 -11.60
CA ASN A 23 -2.68 0.44 -13.04
C ASN A 23 -4.12 0.39 -13.59
N LYS A 24 -4.63 1.50 -14.10
CA LYS A 24 -6.01 1.59 -14.61
C LYS A 24 -6.32 0.70 -15.81
N LYS A 25 -5.30 0.12 -16.45
CA LYS A 25 -5.47 -0.82 -17.58
C LYS A 25 -5.78 -2.25 -17.15
N VAL A 26 -5.58 -2.56 -15.88
CA VAL A 26 -5.87 -3.88 -15.30
C VAL A 26 -7.34 -3.91 -14.85
N ASP A 27 -8.02 -5.03 -15.03
CA ASP A 27 -9.41 -5.16 -14.59
C ASP A 27 -9.56 -5.03 -13.07
N MET A 28 -10.72 -4.54 -12.63
CA MET A 28 -10.99 -4.19 -11.22
C MET A 28 -10.88 -5.39 -10.28
N GLY A 29 -11.32 -6.57 -10.71
CA GLY A 29 -11.24 -7.77 -9.88
C GLY A 29 -9.81 -8.14 -9.55
N ARG A 30 -8.90 -8.06 -10.52
CA ARG A 30 -7.47 -8.27 -10.33
C ARG A 30 -6.84 -7.18 -9.48
N LEU A 31 -7.26 -5.93 -9.65
CA LEU A 31 -6.77 -4.82 -8.81
C LEU A 31 -7.19 -4.98 -7.36
N TYR A 32 -8.43 -5.40 -7.09
CA TYR A 32 -8.87 -5.67 -5.70
C TYR A 32 -8.07 -6.79 -5.05
N ASN A 33 -7.83 -7.87 -5.77
CA ASN A 33 -6.99 -8.96 -5.31
C ASN A 33 -5.56 -8.46 -5.01
N ALA A 34 -4.94 -7.76 -5.95
CA ALA A 34 -3.61 -7.19 -5.78
C ALA A 34 -3.54 -6.23 -4.58
N LEU A 35 -4.52 -5.35 -4.43
CA LEU A 35 -4.59 -4.39 -3.33
C LEU A 35 -4.67 -5.09 -1.97
N GLY A 36 -5.48 -6.13 -1.85
CA GLY A 36 -5.57 -6.94 -0.63
C GLY A 36 -4.23 -7.58 -0.26
N HIS A 37 -3.57 -8.23 -1.21
CA HIS A 37 -2.26 -8.85 -1.00
C HIS A 37 -1.18 -7.82 -0.64
N MET A 38 -1.12 -6.73 -1.37
CA MET A 38 -0.15 -5.66 -1.11
C MET A 38 -0.34 -5.02 0.26
N THR A 39 -1.58 -4.77 0.66
CA THR A 39 -1.89 -4.16 1.96
C THR A 39 -1.49 -5.08 3.11
N ALA A 40 -1.82 -6.37 3.02
CA ALA A 40 -1.39 -7.35 4.02
C ALA A 40 0.14 -7.46 4.09
N GLY A 41 0.80 -7.50 2.95
CA GLY A 41 2.26 -7.53 2.86
C GLY A 41 2.92 -6.28 3.40
N LEU A 42 2.32 -5.11 3.20
CA LEU A 42 2.84 -3.83 3.68
C LEU A 42 2.90 -3.78 5.21
N VAL A 43 1.91 -4.34 5.90
CA VAL A 43 1.91 -4.44 7.37
C VAL A 43 3.12 -5.26 7.84
N ALA A 44 3.40 -6.38 7.19
CA ALA A 44 4.56 -7.20 7.49
C ALA A 44 5.89 -6.50 7.17
N GLU A 45 5.94 -5.76 6.06
CA GLU A 45 7.14 -5.03 5.62
C GLU A 45 7.49 -3.87 6.56
N VAL A 46 6.50 -3.10 7.00
CA VAL A 46 6.69 -2.03 8.00
C VAL A 46 7.10 -2.62 9.34
N ASN A 47 6.51 -3.76 9.72
CA ASN A 47 6.81 -4.52 10.94
C ASN A 47 6.81 -3.67 12.22
N ASP A 48 5.90 -2.72 12.30
CA ASP A 48 5.72 -1.81 13.43
C ASP A 48 4.25 -1.41 13.54
N LEU A 49 3.49 -2.14 14.36
CA LEU A 49 2.06 -1.93 14.51
C LEU A 49 1.72 -0.61 15.19
N ASP A 50 2.58 -0.14 16.10
CA ASP A 50 2.39 1.15 16.77
C ASP A 50 2.53 2.30 15.76
N ARG A 51 3.51 2.21 14.87
CA ARG A 51 3.71 3.19 13.80
C ARG A 51 2.57 3.19 12.79
N LEU A 52 2.05 2.01 12.44
CA LEU A 52 0.91 1.86 11.52
C LEU A 52 -0.40 2.33 12.15
N CYS A 53 -0.50 2.29 13.46
CA CYS A 53 -1.64 2.76 14.25
C CYS A 53 -2.97 2.13 13.83
N PHE A 54 -3.42 1.17 14.62
CA PHE A 54 -4.71 0.50 14.42
C PHE A 54 -5.71 0.92 15.49
N LEU A 55 -6.97 1.15 15.11
CA LEU A 55 -8.05 1.53 16.00
C LEU A 55 -9.15 0.47 16.02
N GLN A 56 -9.53 0.07 17.23
CA GLN A 56 -10.70 -0.75 17.47
C GLN A 56 -11.93 0.15 17.63
N TYR A 57 -13.02 -0.24 17.04
CA TYR A 57 -14.29 0.47 17.12
C TYR A 57 -15.29 -0.28 17.98
N ARG A 58 -16.12 0.46 18.71
CA ARG A 58 -17.26 -0.08 19.48
C ARG A 58 -18.55 0.55 18.97
N ASP A 59 -19.56 -0.27 18.80
CA ASP A 59 -20.90 0.21 18.48
C ASP A 59 -21.67 0.65 19.73
N LYS A 60 -22.89 1.09 19.54
CA LYS A 60 -23.75 1.60 20.62
C LYS A 60 -24.07 0.52 21.68
N GLU A 61 -24.15 -0.72 21.28
CA GLU A 61 -24.42 -1.88 22.12
C GLU A 61 -23.16 -2.51 22.74
N GLU A 62 -22.01 -1.77 22.68
CA GLU A 62 -20.69 -2.22 23.14
C GLU A 62 -20.11 -3.41 22.35
N GLY A 63 -20.67 -3.70 21.18
CA GLY A 63 -20.12 -4.68 20.25
C GLY A 63 -18.74 -4.24 19.74
N ILE A 64 -17.78 -5.18 19.68
CA ILE A 64 -16.42 -4.89 19.28
C ILE A 64 -16.23 -5.16 17.79
N HIS A 65 -15.83 -4.14 17.05
CA HIS A 65 -15.36 -4.26 15.69
C HIS A 65 -13.82 -4.32 15.69
N PRO A 66 -13.24 -5.37 15.08
CA PRO A 66 -11.77 -5.51 15.02
C PRO A 66 -11.07 -4.29 14.43
N SER A 67 -9.83 -4.08 14.86
CA SER A 67 -9.07 -2.90 14.48
C SER A 67 -8.79 -2.80 12.98
N ILE A 68 -8.93 -1.59 12.47
CA ILE A 68 -8.47 -1.22 11.13
C ILE A 68 -7.43 -0.11 11.22
N SER A 69 -6.73 0.18 10.14
CA SER A 69 -5.72 1.23 10.12
C SER A 69 -6.33 2.61 10.41
N HIS A 70 -5.64 3.40 11.23
CA HIS A 70 -6.07 4.75 11.58
C HIS A 70 -5.81 5.77 10.47
N TYR A 71 -4.66 5.67 9.83
CA TYR A 71 -4.27 6.63 8.80
C TYR A 71 -5.09 6.46 7.52
N PRO A 72 -5.31 7.56 6.78
CA PRO A 72 -5.98 7.49 5.49
C PRO A 72 -5.32 6.45 4.57
N PHE A 73 -6.13 5.76 3.80
CA PHE A 73 -5.68 4.88 2.73
C PHE A 73 -6.10 5.48 1.39
N ILE A 74 -5.15 6.09 0.69
CA ILE A 74 -5.41 6.80 -0.56
C ILE A 74 -5.09 5.90 -1.73
N VAL A 75 -6.08 5.66 -2.59
CA VAL A 75 -5.91 4.86 -3.80
C VAL A 75 -5.87 5.76 -5.03
N LEU A 76 -4.74 5.76 -5.71
CA LEU A 76 -4.46 6.55 -6.89
C LEU A 76 -4.43 5.66 -8.13
N LYS A 77 -4.62 6.25 -9.31
CA LYS A 77 -4.54 5.55 -10.58
C LYS A 77 -3.37 6.04 -11.43
N ALA A 78 -2.64 5.09 -11.99
CA ALA A 78 -1.63 5.32 -13.00
C ALA A 78 -2.13 4.88 -14.38
N ASP A 79 -1.67 5.54 -15.42
CA ASP A 79 -2.06 5.23 -16.80
C ASP A 79 -1.45 3.94 -17.35
N ASN A 80 -0.33 3.52 -16.77
CA ASN A 80 0.42 2.34 -17.23
C ASN A 80 1.43 1.85 -16.18
N SER A 81 1.97 0.66 -16.43
CA SER A 81 2.96 -0.01 -15.60
C SER A 81 4.24 0.82 -15.38
N ASN A 82 4.73 1.51 -16.42
CA ASN A 82 5.97 2.28 -16.29
C ASN A 82 5.87 3.44 -15.29
N LYS A 83 4.71 4.04 -15.14
CA LYS A 83 4.49 5.07 -14.12
C LYS A 83 4.57 4.50 -12.71
N ILE A 84 4.12 3.27 -12.50
CA ILE A 84 4.25 2.55 -11.23
C ILE A 84 5.71 2.17 -10.98
N ARG A 85 6.44 1.71 -12.00
CA ARG A 85 7.88 1.42 -11.91
C ARG A 85 8.66 2.64 -11.40
N LYS A 86 8.36 3.83 -11.88
CA LYS A 86 8.99 5.07 -11.42
C LYS A 86 8.68 5.37 -9.95
N VAL A 87 7.47 5.09 -9.49
CA VAL A 87 7.14 5.20 -8.06
C VAL A 87 7.98 4.23 -7.25
N ARG A 88 8.13 2.99 -7.71
CA ARG A 88 8.98 1.98 -7.07
C ARG A 88 10.44 2.44 -6.94
N GLU A 89 10.99 3.02 -7.99
CA GLU A 89 12.35 3.58 -7.99
C GLU A 89 12.51 4.66 -6.90
N GLU A 90 11.55 5.59 -6.79
CA GLU A 90 11.54 6.62 -5.75
C GLU A 90 11.49 6.01 -4.33
N LEU A 91 10.65 5.00 -4.12
CA LEU A 91 10.53 4.33 -2.83
C LEU A 91 11.83 3.61 -2.44
N LEU A 92 12.48 2.94 -3.38
CA LEU A 92 13.78 2.30 -3.17
C LEU A 92 14.87 3.32 -2.81
N GLN A 93 14.98 4.41 -3.57
CA GLN A 93 15.97 5.46 -3.33
C GLN A 93 15.79 6.13 -1.97
N ARG A 94 14.57 6.30 -1.53
CA ARG A 94 14.21 6.96 -0.26
C ARG A 94 14.13 6.00 0.92
N ASN A 95 14.32 4.71 0.70
CA ASN A 95 14.18 3.66 1.70
C ASN A 95 12.82 3.71 2.43
N ILE A 96 11.75 3.91 1.66
CA ILE A 96 10.37 3.92 2.17
C ILE A 96 9.77 2.52 2.00
N PRO A 97 9.13 1.95 3.04
CA PRO A 97 8.53 0.62 2.95
C PRO A 97 7.38 0.58 1.94
N PHE A 98 7.39 -0.45 1.12
CA PHE A 98 6.39 -0.68 0.10
C PHE A 98 6.22 -2.17 -0.23
N THR A 99 5.12 -2.48 -0.90
CA THR A 99 4.88 -3.75 -1.58
C THR A 99 4.41 -3.47 -2.99
N ASP A 100 4.72 -4.33 -3.92
CA ASP A 100 4.22 -4.26 -5.29
C ASP A 100 3.56 -5.56 -5.73
N PHE A 101 2.85 -5.51 -6.84
CA PHE A 101 2.16 -6.65 -7.42
C PHE A 101 2.30 -6.61 -8.95
N THR A 102 2.77 -7.71 -9.52
CA THR A 102 3.05 -7.82 -10.95
C THR A 102 2.23 -8.92 -11.62
N ASN A 103 2.23 -8.92 -12.95
CA ASN A 103 1.58 -9.93 -13.77
C ASN A 103 2.05 -11.38 -13.48
N THR A 104 3.25 -11.55 -12.95
CA THR A 104 3.79 -12.86 -12.59
C THR A 104 3.20 -13.44 -11.29
N MET A 105 2.57 -12.60 -10.47
CA MET A 105 2.03 -12.97 -9.16
C MET A 105 0.59 -13.50 -9.21
N ILE A 106 0.03 -13.66 -10.40
CA ILE A 106 -1.33 -14.19 -10.62
C ILE A 106 -1.34 -15.55 -11.32
N VAL A 107 -0.18 -16.08 -11.67
CA VAL A 107 -0.08 -17.36 -12.40
C VAL A 107 0.00 -18.52 -11.43
N GLY A 108 -0.75 -19.59 -11.68
CA GLY A 108 -0.63 -20.87 -10.99
C GLY A 108 -0.53 -20.83 -9.46
N THR A 109 0.35 -21.66 -8.92
CA THR A 109 0.65 -21.78 -7.49
C THR A 109 1.68 -20.73 -7.04
N SER A 110 1.84 -20.54 -5.73
CA SER A 110 2.86 -19.64 -5.18
C SER A 110 4.28 -20.01 -5.65
N ALA A 111 4.59 -21.30 -5.77
CA ALA A 111 5.89 -21.74 -6.28
C ALA A 111 6.09 -21.33 -7.74
N GLU A 112 5.06 -21.46 -8.57
CA GLU A 112 5.09 -21.04 -9.97
C GLU A 112 5.22 -19.52 -10.10
N GLN A 113 4.57 -18.74 -9.24
CA GLN A 113 4.67 -17.28 -9.19
C GLN A 113 6.08 -16.82 -8.84
N VAL A 114 6.68 -17.42 -7.81
CA VAL A 114 8.07 -17.12 -7.42
C VAL A 114 9.03 -17.45 -8.58
N LYS A 115 8.85 -18.60 -9.22
CA LYS A 115 9.67 -18.99 -10.38
C LYS A 115 9.50 -18.04 -11.55
N ALA A 116 8.26 -17.75 -11.94
CA ALA A 116 7.96 -16.83 -13.06
C ALA A 116 8.56 -15.43 -12.83
N THR A 117 8.50 -14.94 -11.59
CA THR A 117 9.09 -13.65 -11.24
C THR A 117 10.63 -13.70 -11.33
N ALA A 118 11.24 -14.77 -10.83
CA ALA A 118 12.70 -14.96 -10.88
C ALA A 118 13.24 -15.07 -12.31
N GLU A 119 12.44 -15.57 -13.24
CA GLU A 119 12.80 -15.74 -14.65
C GLU A 119 12.47 -14.50 -15.51
N THR A 120 11.86 -13.46 -14.94
CA THR A 120 11.46 -12.24 -15.66
C THR A 120 12.34 -11.07 -15.24
N SER A 121 12.99 -10.42 -16.20
CA SER A 121 13.72 -9.19 -15.93
C SER A 121 12.80 -8.10 -15.41
N GLU A 122 13.28 -7.26 -14.49
CA GLU A 122 12.46 -6.20 -13.87
C GLU A 122 11.78 -5.31 -14.92
N GLN A 123 12.51 -4.94 -15.96
CA GLN A 123 12.00 -4.11 -17.07
C GLN A 123 10.84 -4.75 -17.86
N ASP A 124 10.71 -6.07 -17.79
CA ASP A 124 9.67 -6.85 -18.49
C ASP A 124 8.48 -7.18 -17.58
N LEU A 125 8.58 -6.88 -16.28
CA LEU A 125 7.47 -7.01 -15.35
C LEU A 125 6.39 -5.97 -15.64
N GLU A 126 5.14 -6.37 -15.60
CA GLU A 126 3.99 -5.48 -15.71
C GLU A 126 3.39 -5.25 -14.32
N TYR A 127 3.50 -4.04 -13.81
CA TYR A 127 2.99 -3.68 -12.49
C TYR A 127 1.48 -3.47 -12.53
N PHE A 128 0.77 -4.18 -11.65
CA PHE A 128 -0.65 -3.96 -11.38
C PHE A 128 -0.84 -2.85 -10.36
N GLY A 129 0.06 -2.75 -9.40
CA GLY A 129 0.01 -1.74 -8.37
C GLY A 129 1.22 -1.75 -7.45
N ILE A 130 1.22 -0.76 -6.58
CA ILE A 130 2.21 -0.58 -5.53
C ILE A 130 1.52 0.05 -4.31
N CYS A 131 1.81 -0.45 -3.12
CA CYS A 131 1.37 0.09 -1.84
C CYS A 131 2.55 0.59 -1.04
N MET A 132 2.37 1.70 -0.32
CA MET A 132 3.44 2.34 0.44
C MET A 132 2.91 2.94 1.74
N PHE A 133 3.79 3.08 2.72
CA PHE A 133 3.53 3.76 3.98
C PHE A 133 4.65 4.73 4.30
N GLY A 134 4.31 5.98 4.56
CA GLY A 134 5.29 6.99 4.89
C GLY A 134 4.67 8.33 5.24
N ASP A 135 5.52 9.33 5.38
CA ASP A 135 5.10 10.71 5.60
C ASP A 135 4.32 11.24 4.39
N THR A 136 3.16 11.83 4.65
CA THR A 136 2.26 12.34 3.60
C THR A 136 2.94 13.35 2.68
N THR A 137 3.73 14.25 3.23
CA THR A 137 4.42 15.30 2.46
C THR A 137 5.46 14.68 1.53
N VAL A 138 6.24 13.73 2.04
CA VAL A 138 7.25 13.01 1.27
C VAL A 138 6.61 12.20 0.15
N LEU A 139 5.56 11.42 0.46
CA LEU A 139 4.87 10.61 -0.56
C LEU A 139 4.28 11.47 -1.69
N LYS A 140 3.74 12.65 -1.36
CA LYS A 140 3.18 13.58 -2.35
C LYS A 140 4.20 14.10 -3.36
N GLU A 141 5.47 14.16 -3.03
CA GLU A 141 6.52 14.63 -3.94
C GLU A 141 6.57 13.82 -5.25
N PHE A 142 6.29 12.51 -5.18
CA PHE A 142 6.31 11.64 -6.36
C PHE A 142 4.97 10.97 -6.69
N THR A 143 3.95 11.13 -5.84
CA THR A 143 2.60 10.62 -6.10
C THR A 143 1.59 11.71 -6.44
N GLY A 144 1.90 12.98 -6.19
CA GLY A 144 0.97 14.11 -6.35
C GLY A 144 0.44 14.32 -7.76
N LYS A 145 1.11 13.77 -8.77
CA LYS A 145 0.68 13.80 -10.18
C LYS A 145 -0.44 12.81 -10.53
N PHE A 146 -0.70 11.83 -9.67
CA PHE A 146 -1.74 10.83 -9.90
C PHE A 146 -3.08 11.31 -9.35
N SER A 147 -4.14 11.00 -10.06
CA SER A 147 -5.51 11.29 -9.62
C SER A 147 -6.06 10.13 -8.78
N LEU A 148 -7.09 10.42 -7.97
CA LEU A 148 -7.80 9.41 -7.22
C LEU A 148 -8.40 8.35 -8.14
N PHE A 149 -8.36 7.11 -7.70
CA PHE A 149 -9.02 6.01 -8.37
C PHE A 149 -10.52 6.11 -8.11
N LYS A 150 -11.27 6.44 -9.17
CA LYS A 150 -12.74 6.57 -9.13
C LYS A 150 -13.35 5.65 -10.17
#